data_a3c7585ddb8eeaf22b42548c6c94adab
#
_entry.id   a3c7585ddb8eeaf22b42548c6c94adab
#
_cell.length_a   1.000
_cell.length_b   1.000
_cell.length_c   1.000
_cell.angle_alpha   90.00
_cell.angle_beta   90.00
_cell.angle_gamma   90.00
#
_symmetry.space_group_name_H-M   'P 1'
#
loop_
_entity.id
_entity.type
_entity.pdbx_description
1 polymer ?
#
loop_
_entity_poly.entity_id
_entity_poly.type
_entity_poly.pdbx_seq_one_letter_code
_entity_poly.pdbx_strand_id
1 'polypeptide(L)'
;VLQITGQVVSLNMGLANAFLFNPMFNSQSSLPSALLATAGLVLLFVTNLHHLILMSLVDTYNVFPAGVFIPTDDMADLIARKTMDSFTIGTQLAVPFIMVSLLFFMALGVIARIMPQMQIFFVALPVQQMGGIIMLTLGISAILMGWLEYADSEIGIFLNPP
;
A
#
# COMPACT_ATOMS: atom_id res chain seq x y z
N VAL A 1 -1.54 4.72 -2.53
CA VAL A 1 -0.26 4.07 -2.18
C VAL A 1 -0.42 3.18 -0.96
N LEU A 2 -0.62 3.70 0.26
CA LEU A 2 -0.66 2.92 1.51
C LEU A 2 -1.72 1.80 1.51
N GLN A 3 -2.85 2.02 0.87
CA GLN A 3 -3.90 1.01 0.74
C GLN A 3 -3.44 -0.15 -0.15
N ILE A 4 -2.74 0.15 -1.24
CA ILE A 4 -2.15 -0.84 -2.14
C ILE A 4 -1.06 -1.63 -1.41
N THR A 5 -0.13 -0.92 -0.73
CA THR A 5 0.90 -1.54 0.10
C THR A 5 0.28 -2.52 1.10
N GLY A 6 -0.75 -2.09 1.84
CA GLY A 6 -1.44 -2.91 2.83
C GLY A 6 -2.12 -4.14 2.23
N GLN A 7 -2.70 -4.04 1.04
CA GLN A 7 -3.27 -5.18 0.34
C GLN A 7 -2.20 -6.20 -0.06
N VAL A 8 -1.09 -5.74 -0.65
CA VAL A 8 0.02 -6.62 -1.03
C VAL A 8 0.63 -7.28 0.21
N VAL A 9 0.83 -6.54 1.29
CA VAL A 9 1.30 -7.08 2.58
C VAL A 9 0.33 -8.14 3.10
N SER A 10 -0.97 -7.87 3.10
CA SER A 10 -2.00 -8.82 3.55
C SER A 10 -1.98 -10.14 2.78
N LEU A 11 -1.83 -10.07 1.45
CA LEU A 11 -1.69 -11.26 0.61
C LEU A 11 -0.47 -12.08 1.00
N ASN A 12 0.67 -11.43 1.20
CA ASN A 12 1.93 -12.07 1.55
C ASN A 12 1.95 -12.62 2.99
N MET A 13 1.17 -12.04 3.91
CA MET A 13 0.97 -12.54 5.27
C MET A 13 -0.02 -13.72 5.35
N GLY A 14 -0.66 -14.10 4.24
CA GLY A 14 -1.69 -15.15 4.23
C GLY A 14 -3.02 -14.74 4.88
N LEU A 15 -3.19 -13.48 5.25
CA LEU A 15 -4.44 -12.96 5.85
C LEU A 15 -5.58 -12.94 4.86
N ALA A 16 -5.29 -12.86 3.55
CA ALA A 16 -6.29 -12.94 2.51
C ALA A 16 -7.07 -14.27 2.52
N ASN A 17 -6.45 -15.35 2.98
CA ASN A 17 -7.12 -16.64 3.10
C ASN A 17 -8.22 -16.64 4.18
N ALA A 18 -8.13 -15.77 5.19
CA ALA A 18 -9.15 -15.63 6.21
C ALA A 18 -10.50 -15.16 5.63
N PHE A 19 -10.48 -14.39 4.56
CA PHE A 19 -11.70 -13.92 3.87
C PHE A 19 -12.42 -15.06 3.12
N LEU A 20 -11.69 -16.10 2.69
CA LEU A 20 -12.28 -17.26 2.04
C LEU A 20 -13.14 -18.09 3.00
N PHE A 21 -12.82 -18.05 4.30
CA PHE A 21 -13.54 -18.80 5.34
C PHE A 21 -14.72 -18.02 5.93
N ASN A 22 -14.79 -16.71 5.75
CA ASN A 22 -15.89 -15.92 6.30
C ASN A 22 -16.32 -14.77 5.37
N PRO A 23 -17.14 -15.07 4.35
CA PRO A 23 -17.61 -14.09 3.36
C PRO A 23 -18.55 -13.02 3.94
N MET A 24 -18.97 -13.16 5.20
CA MET A 24 -19.82 -12.17 5.88
C MET A 24 -19.06 -10.87 6.23
N PHE A 25 -17.73 -10.91 6.31
CA PHE A 25 -16.92 -9.70 6.42
C PHE A 25 -16.75 -9.04 5.04
N ASN A 26 -17.77 -8.36 4.59
CA ASN A 26 -17.83 -7.63 3.32
C ASN A 26 -16.98 -6.34 3.34
N SER A 27 -15.95 -6.25 4.19
CA SER A 27 -15.00 -5.16 4.20
C SER A 27 -13.98 -5.37 3.08
N GLN A 28 -14.08 -4.57 2.04
CA GLN A 28 -13.20 -4.59 0.85
C GLN A 28 -11.72 -4.29 1.17
N SER A 29 -11.40 -3.93 2.40
CA SER A 29 -10.03 -3.61 2.83
C SER A 29 -9.52 -4.62 3.85
N SER A 30 -8.29 -5.10 3.61
CA SER A 30 -7.59 -5.96 4.57
C SER A 30 -7.21 -5.18 5.83
N LEU A 31 -7.06 -5.88 6.96
CA LEU A 31 -6.63 -5.28 8.23
C LEU A 31 -5.33 -4.46 8.11
N PRO A 32 -4.25 -4.97 7.49
CA PRO A 32 -3.03 -4.18 7.26
C PRO A 32 -3.27 -2.95 6.38
N SER A 33 -4.15 -3.06 5.38
CA SER A 33 -4.51 -1.94 4.50
C SER A 33 -5.22 -0.83 5.28
N ALA A 34 -6.21 -1.19 6.10
CA ALA A 34 -6.93 -0.22 6.93
C ALA A 34 -6.00 0.45 7.97
N LEU A 35 -5.11 -0.33 8.59
CA LEU A 35 -4.14 0.17 9.56
C LEU A 35 -3.18 1.18 8.92
N LEU A 36 -2.57 0.83 7.78
CA LEU A 36 -1.63 1.71 7.09
C LEU A 36 -2.33 2.97 6.55
N ALA A 37 -3.55 2.85 6.03
CA ALA A 37 -4.31 4.00 5.56
C ALA A 37 -4.66 4.96 6.70
N THR A 38 -5.10 4.43 7.85
CA THR A 38 -5.41 5.24 9.03
C THR A 38 -4.16 5.89 9.61
N ALA A 39 -3.06 5.14 9.73
CA ALA A 39 -1.78 5.68 10.18
C ALA A 39 -1.26 6.79 9.26
N GLY A 40 -1.36 6.60 7.94
CA GLY A 40 -1.00 7.62 6.95
C GLY A 40 -1.86 8.87 7.08
N LEU A 41 -3.17 8.72 7.30
CA LEU A 41 -4.07 9.86 7.53
C LEU A 41 -3.65 10.65 8.80
N VAL A 42 -3.36 9.96 9.89
CA VAL A 42 -2.88 10.60 11.13
C VAL A 42 -1.57 11.33 10.89
N LEU A 43 -0.60 10.71 10.20
CA LEU A 43 0.66 11.35 9.84
C LEU A 43 0.46 12.61 9.01
N LEU A 44 -0.41 12.58 8.02
CA LEU A 44 -0.74 13.70 7.16
C LEU A 44 -1.22 14.92 7.99
N PHE A 45 -1.99 14.69 9.06
CA PHE A 45 -2.39 15.76 9.97
C PHE A 45 -1.27 16.21 10.90
N VAL A 46 -0.49 15.27 11.44
CA VAL A 46 0.62 15.58 12.36
C VAL A 46 1.73 16.37 11.66
N THR A 47 2.01 16.06 10.39
CA THR A 47 3.03 16.76 9.58
C THR A 47 2.53 18.06 8.94
N ASN A 48 1.27 18.44 9.15
CA ASN A 48 0.62 19.61 8.52
C ASN A 48 0.56 19.56 6.98
N LEU A 49 0.81 18.43 6.35
CA LEU A 49 0.69 18.26 4.89
C LEU A 49 -0.72 18.50 4.38
N HIS A 50 -1.74 18.40 5.23
CA HIS A 50 -3.11 18.76 4.89
C HIS A 50 -3.27 20.22 4.48
N HIS A 51 -2.46 21.15 5.02
CA HIS A 51 -2.47 22.55 4.59
C HIS A 51 -1.96 22.70 3.15
N LEU A 52 -0.92 21.93 2.77
CA LEU A 52 -0.39 21.95 1.41
C LEU A 52 -1.42 21.39 0.41
N ILE A 53 -2.19 20.37 0.79
CA ILE A 53 -3.29 19.84 -0.04
C ILE A 53 -4.38 20.90 -0.23
N LEU A 54 -4.74 21.64 0.81
CA LEU A 54 -5.72 22.72 0.70
C LEU A 54 -5.21 23.89 -0.17
N MET A 55 -3.93 24.25 -0.05
CA MET A 55 -3.30 25.26 -0.90
C MET A 55 -3.29 24.83 -2.36
N SER A 56 -2.86 23.59 -2.66
CA SER A 56 -2.84 23.07 -4.03
C SER A 56 -4.25 22.99 -4.64
N LEU A 57 -5.28 22.76 -3.82
CA LEU A 57 -6.67 22.81 -4.27
C LEU A 57 -7.07 24.24 -4.71
N VAL A 58 -6.64 25.26 -3.96
CA VAL A 58 -6.89 26.67 -4.35
C VAL A 58 -6.11 27.02 -5.63
N ASP A 59 -4.85 26.57 -5.74
CA ASP A 59 -4.03 26.83 -6.92
C ASP A 59 -4.56 26.14 -8.19
N THR A 60 -5.32 25.06 -8.03
CA THR A 60 -6.00 24.41 -9.16
C THR A 60 -6.92 25.39 -9.92
N TYR A 61 -7.52 26.37 -9.26
CA TYR A 61 -8.34 27.41 -9.93
C TYR A 61 -7.51 28.37 -10.77
N ASN A 62 -6.23 28.55 -10.47
CA ASN A 62 -5.30 29.33 -11.27
C ASN A 62 -4.90 28.60 -12.56
N VAL A 63 -4.75 27.26 -12.46
CA VAL A 63 -4.38 26.41 -13.60
C VAL A 63 -5.59 26.11 -14.50
N PHE A 64 -6.76 25.94 -13.90
CA PHE A 64 -8.02 25.63 -14.57
C PHE A 64 -9.08 26.71 -14.28
N PRO A 65 -8.99 27.90 -14.90
CA PRO A 65 -9.97 28.97 -14.69
C PRO A 65 -11.35 28.52 -15.21
N ALA A 66 -12.38 28.88 -14.47
CA ALA A 66 -13.76 28.54 -14.82
C ALA A 66 -14.15 29.12 -16.18
N GLY A 67 -14.69 28.28 -17.06
CA GLY A 67 -15.16 28.68 -18.39
C GLY A 67 -14.16 28.44 -19.53
N VAL A 68 -12.97 27.93 -19.26
CA VAL A 68 -12.01 27.52 -20.31
C VAL A 68 -12.14 26.04 -20.61
N PHE A 69 -12.02 25.67 -21.90
CA PHE A 69 -12.05 24.26 -22.33
C PHE A 69 -10.80 23.53 -21.81
N ILE A 70 -11.00 22.47 -21.07
CA ILE A 70 -9.92 21.68 -20.47
C ILE A 70 -9.47 20.63 -21.52
N PRO A 71 -8.17 20.50 -21.82
CA PRO A 71 -7.64 19.45 -22.70
C PRO A 71 -7.79 18.08 -22.00
N THR A 72 -8.80 17.33 -22.40
CA THR A 72 -9.15 16.03 -21.76
C THR A 72 -8.09 14.96 -21.96
N ASP A 73 -7.35 15.01 -23.09
CA ASP A 73 -6.32 14.00 -23.42
C ASP A 73 -5.13 14.10 -22.45
N ASP A 74 -4.63 15.31 -22.20
CA ASP A 74 -3.51 15.54 -21.28
C ASP A 74 -3.88 15.18 -19.84
N MET A 75 -5.11 15.44 -19.43
CA MET A 75 -5.61 15.06 -18.11
C MET A 75 -5.74 13.55 -17.94
N ALA A 76 -6.23 12.85 -18.98
CA ALA A 76 -6.35 11.40 -18.94
C ALA A 76 -4.97 10.74 -18.81
N ASP A 77 -3.99 11.24 -19.54
CA ASP A 77 -2.60 10.74 -19.46
C ASP A 77 -1.97 11.02 -18.10
N LEU A 78 -2.17 12.20 -17.54
CA LEU A 78 -1.70 12.55 -16.20
C LEU A 78 -2.29 11.65 -15.11
N ILE A 79 -3.61 11.42 -15.16
CA ILE A 79 -4.28 10.52 -14.20
C ILE A 79 -3.74 9.09 -14.33
N ALA A 80 -3.56 8.61 -15.57
CA ALA A 80 -3.02 7.28 -15.81
C ALA A 80 -1.60 7.14 -15.24
N ARG A 81 -0.71 8.10 -15.49
CA ARG A 81 0.66 8.11 -14.96
C ARG A 81 0.67 8.14 -13.43
N LYS A 82 -0.09 9.03 -12.80
CA LYS A 82 -0.16 9.12 -11.33
C LYS A 82 -0.75 7.86 -10.68
N THR A 83 -1.67 7.22 -11.37
CA THR A 83 -2.19 5.92 -10.93
C THR A 83 -1.10 4.84 -11.02
N MET A 84 -0.35 4.77 -12.13
CA MET A 84 0.78 3.84 -12.27
C MET A 84 1.86 4.07 -11.22
N ASP A 85 2.22 5.34 -10.96
CA ASP A 85 3.19 5.71 -9.92
C ASP A 85 2.74 5.23 -8.53
N SER A 86 1.45 5.41 -8.21
CA SER A 86 0.86 4.96 -6.95
C SER A 86 0.94 3.43 -6.79
N PHE A 87 0.71 2.66 -7.85
CA PHE A 87 0.86 1.21 -7.84
C PHE A 87 2.33 0.79 -7.71
N THR A 88 3.21 1.46 -8.44
CA THR A 88 4.64 1.17 -8.41
C THR A 88 5.21 1.37 -7.01
N ILE A 89 4.96 2.53 -6.40
CA ILE A 89 5.46 2.86 -5.07
C ILE A 89 4.79 1.99 -4.00
N GLY A 90 3.47 1.78 -4.12
CA GLY A 90 2.75 0.89 -3.20
C GLY A 90 3.32 -0.53 -3.20
N THR A 91 3.71 -1.03 -4.37
CA THR A 91 4.35 -2.34 -4.49
C THR A 91 5.80 -2.31 -3.99
N GLN A 92 6.57 -1.26 -4.29
CA GLN A 92 7.94 -1.10 -3.80
C GLN A 92 8.02 -1.11 -2.28
N LEU A 93 7.13 -0.41 -1.60
CA LEU A 93 7.05 -0.42 -0.13
C LEU A 93 6.71 -1.81 0.44
N ALA A 94 6.05 -2.66 -0.34
CA ALA A 94 5.72 -4.03 0.04
C ALA A 94 6.81 -5.06 -0.34
N VAL A 95 7.85 -4.68 -1.10
CA VAL A 95 8.92 -5.59 -1.56
C VAL A 95 9.50 -6.47 -0.44
N PRO A 96 9.87 -5.95 0.74
CA PRO A 96 10.43 -6.79 1.79
C PRO A 96 9.49 -7.92 2.21
N PHE A 97 8.17 -7.69 2.22
CA PHE A 97 7.18 -8.73 2.53
C PHE A 97 7.07 -9.77 1.42
N ILE A 98 7.14 -9.34 0.15
CA ILE A 98 7.13 -10.24 -1.01
C ILE A 98 8.34 -11.16 -0.97
N MET A 99 9.54 -10.61 -0.69
CA MET A 99 10.77 -11.40 -0.63
C MET A 99 10.74 -12.45 0.49
N VAL A 100 10.30 -12.06 1.69
CA VAL A 100 10.21 -12.98 2.83
C VAL A 100 9.15 -14.07 2.57
N SER A 101 7.99 -13.72 2.02
CA SER A 101 6.96 -14.71 1.69
C SER A 101 7.42 -15.69 0.61
N LEU A 102 8.16 -15.22 -0.40
CA LEU A 102 8.73 -16.08 -1.43
C LEU A 102 9.70 -17.11 -0.82
N LEU A 103 10.62 -16.66 0.03
CA LEU A 103 11.55 -17.54 0.74
C LEU A 103 10.80 -18.56 1.62
N PHE A 104 9.76 -18.10 2.31
CA PHE A 104 8.91 -18.95 3.14
C PHE A 104 8.23 -20.05 2.30
N PHE A 105 7.62 -19.70 1.16
CA PHE A 105 6.99 -20.67 0.27
C PHE A 105 8.00 -21.66 -0.36
N MET A 106 9.21 -21.18 -0.69
CA MET A 106 10.28 -22.07 -1.16
C MET A 106 10.67 -23.08 -0.08
N ALA A 107 10.84 -22.65 1.18
CA ALA A 107 11.14 -23.52 2.30
C ALA A 107 10.01 -24.54 2.54
N LEU A 108 8.74 -24.12 2.48
CA LEU A 108 7.58 -24.99 2.58
C LEU A 108 7.55 -26.03 1.46
N GLY A 109 7.89 -25.65 0.22
CA GLY A 109 7.97 -26.58 -0.91
C GLY A 109 8.99 -27.69 -0.70
N VAL A 110 10.14 -27.35 -0.10
CA VAL A 110 11.17 -28.36 0.26
C VAL A 110 10.67 -29.30 1.36
N ILE A 111 10.06 -28.74 2.42
CA ILE A 111 9.51 -29.52 3.55
C ILE A 111 8.40 -30.45 3.06
N ALA A 112 7.51 -29.96 2.20
CA ALA A 112 6.43 -30.76 1.62
C ALA A 112 6.94 -31.98 0.82
N ARG A 113 8.10 -31.84 0.18
CA ARG A 113 8.74 -32.95 -0.54
C ARG A 113 9.32 -34.01 0.40
N ILE A 114 9.81 -33.60 1.57
CA ILE A 114 10.44 -34.50 2.55
C ILE A 114 9.36 -35.24 3.36
N MET A 115 8.24 -34.57 3.67
CA MET A 115 7.17 -35.09 4.53
C MET A 115 5.80 -35.01 3.83
N PRO A 116 5.55 -35.82 2.80
CA PRO A 116 4.33 -35.71 1.98
C PRO A 116 3.05 -36.12 2.74
N GLN A 117 3.19 -36.83 3.86
CA GLN A 117 2.04 -37.28 4.67
C GLN A 117 1.46 -36.20 5.60
N MET A 118 2.17 -35.10 5.83
CA MET A 118 1.69 -34.01 6.67
C MET A 118 0.97 -32.96 5.83
N GLN A 119 -0.16 -32.50 6.34
CA GLN A 119 -0.86 -31.33 5.78
C GLN A 119 -0.11 -30.04 6.17
N ILE A 120 1.06 -29.84 5.55
CA ILE A 120 1.99 -28.77 5.89
C ILE A 120 1.33 -27.38 5.85
N PHE A 121 0.35 -27.19 4.96
CA PHE A 121 -0.37 -25.91 4.84
C PHE A 121 -1.10 -25.50 6.13
N PHE A 122 -1.64 -26.44 6.91
CA PHE A 122 -2.32 -26.10 8.16
C PHE A 122 -1.38 -25.59 9.25
N VAL A 123 -0.14 -26.08 9.24
CA VAL A 123 0.90 -25.59 10.18
C VAL A 123 1.55 -24.30 9.66
N ALA A 124 1.68 -24.17 8.36
CA ALA A 124 2.34 -23.05 7.71
C ALA A 124 1.54 -21.74 7.83
N LEU A 125 0.21 -21.78 7.72
CA LEU A 125 -0.63 -20.58 7.79
C LEU A 125 -0.46 -19.78 9.08
N PRO A 126 -0.56 -20.37 10.29
CA PRO A 126 -0.33 -19.62 11.53
C PRO A 126 1.09 -19.05 11.64
N VAL A 127 2.10 -19.80 11.20
CA VAL A 127 3.50 -19.36 11.22
C VAL A 127 3.71 -18.17 10.29
N GLN A 128 3.14 -18.23 9.09
CA GLN A 128 3.18 -17.14 8.12
C GLN A 128 2.51 -15.87 8.65
N GLN A 129 1.34 -16.01 9.29
CA GLN A 129 0.61 -14.89 9.88
C GLN A 129 1.40 -14.23 11.02
N MET A 130 1.94 -15.03 11.94
CA MET A 130 2.76 -14.52 13.06
C MET A 130 4.02 -13.82 12.54
N GLY A 131 4.74 -14.45 11.61
CA GLY A 131 5.92 -13.86 10.97
C GLY A 131 5.58 -12.54 10.26
N GLY A 132 4.47 -12.50 9.54
CA GLY A 132 3.99 -11.31 8.87
C GLY A 132 3.64 -10.16 9.83
N ILE A 133 2.97 -10.46 10.95
CA ILE A 133 2.64 -9.46 11.98
C ILE A 133 3.91 -8.89 12.61
N ILE A 134 4.87 -9.74 12.97
CA ILE A 134 6.16 -9.30 13.52
C ILE A 134 6.87 -8.39 12.50
N MET A 135 6.93 -8.82 11.24
CA MET A 135 7.56 -8.04 10.18
C MET A 135 6.86 -6.70 9.93
N LEU A 136 5.52 -6.68 9.97
CA LEU A 136 4.74 -5.44 9.86
C LEU A 136 5.04 -4.49 11.03
N THR A 137 5.10 -5.01 12.25
CA THR A 137 5.40 -4.21 13.44
C THR A 137 6.78 -3.56 13.35
N LEU A 138 7.77 -4.29 12.87
CA LEU A 138 9.14 -3.76 12.68
C LEU A 138 9.26 -2.83 11.48
N GLY A 139 8.50 -3.10 10.41
CA GLY A 139 8.60 -2.39 9.14
C GLY A 139 7.64 -1.20 8.98
N ILE A 140 6.66 -1.03 9.86
CA ILE A 140 5.62 0.00 9.71
C ILE A 140 6.20 1.41 9.65
N SER A 141 7.21 1.70 10.43
CA SER A 141 7.89 3.00 10.43
C SER A 141 8.58 3.28 9.10
N ALA A 142 9.25 2.29 8.52
CA ALA A 142 9.91 2.42 7.22
C ALA A 142 8.90 2.64 6.08
N ILE A 143 7.78 1.91 6.10
CA ILE A 143 6.69 2.08 5.13
C ILE A 143 6.09 3.48 5.22
N LEU A 144 5.82 3.95 6.43
CA LEU A 144 5.20 5.25 6.65
C LEU A 144 6.15 6.42 6.31
N MET A 145 7.45 6.28 6.62
CA MET A 145 8.46 7.29 6.25
C MET A 145 8.65 7.33 4.74
N GLY A 146 8.78 6.19 4.06
CA GLY A 146 8.91 6.15 2.61
C GLY A 146 7.67 6.70 1.89
N TRP A 147 6.47 6.45 2.43
CA TRP A 147 5.26 7.07 1.91
C TRP A 147 5.22 8.59 2.14
N LEU A 148 5.67 9.06 3.32
CA LEU A 148 5.69 10.48 3.67
C LEU A 148 6.62 11.26 2.74
N GLU A 149 7.82 10.73 2.49
CA GLU A 149 8.80 11.30 1.57
C GLU A 149 8.23 11.41 0.15
N TYR A 150 7.55 10.37 -0.31
CA TYR A 150 6.86 10.40 -1.59
C TYR A 150 5.73 11.43 -1.61
N ALA A 151 4.90 11.51 -0.57
CA ALA A 151 3.81 12.46 -0.49
C ALA A 151 4.31 13.91 -0.48
N ASP A 152 5.39 14.18 0.25
CA ASP A 152 6.01 15.51 0.30
C ASP A 152 6.59 15.92 -1.06
N SER A 153 7.28 15.00 -1.74
CA SER A 153 7.84 15.25 -3.09
C SER A 153 6.75 15.55 -4.12
N GLU A 154 5.66 14.79 -4.10
CA GLU A 154 4.55 14.97 -5.04
C GLU A 154 3.76 16.26 -4.80
N ILE A 155 3.49 16.59 -3.55
CA ILE A 155 2.80 17.83 -3.18
C ILE A 155 3.69 19.04 -3.45
N GLY A 156 5.00 18.94 -3.20
CA GLY A 156 5.98 20.00 -3.46
C GLY A 156 6.07 20.43 -4.93
N ILE A 157 5.86 19.49 -5.87
CA ILE A 157 5.84 19.80 -7.32
C ILE A 157 4.69 20.75 -7.68
N PHE A 158 3.57 20.67 -7.01
CA PHE A 158 2.43 21.56 -7.26
C PHE A 158 2.65 22.98 -6.71
N LEU A 159 3.53 23.15 -5.73
CA LEU A 159 3.84 24.46 -5.14
C LEU A 159 4.98 25.20 -5.84
N ASN A 160 5.89 24.47 -6.52
CA ASN A 160 6.98 25.02 -7.33
C ASN A 160 6.98 24.34 -8.69
N PRO A 161 6.08 24.71 -9.62
CA PRO A 161 6.14 24.22 -10.99
C PRO A 161 7.45 24.67 -11.64
N PRO A 162 8.14 23.79 -12.41
CA PRO A 162 9.38 24.09 -13.10
C PRO A 162 9.23 25.21 -14.16
#